data_1c36a9e4b728ba046ede37f08529e580
#
_entry.id   1c36a9e4b728ba046ede37f08529e580
#
_cell.length_a   1.000
_cell.length_b   1.000
_cell.length_c   1.000
_cell.angle_alpha   90.00
_cell.angle_beta   90.00
_cell.angle_gamma   90.00
#
_symmetry.space_group_name_H-M   'P 1'
#
loop_
_entity.id
_entity.type
_entity.pdbx_description
1 polymer ?
#
loop_
_entity_poly.entity_id
_entity_poly.type
_entity_poly.pdbx_seq_one_letter_code
_entity_poly.pdbx_strand_id
1 'polypeptide(L)'
;MSYKRVLLLASLSCGFWLNASAASWDEKYYNPAPDANDVVLPMPCDGAMVFRKVFIPVTGPLDDYPINIGQDSAEWGYVEQKRPTFIAGSFTGAKGDKSRYYLMAKYEMSQLQYQALTDETCPAPSNKLRLPQVAISWVQAIEAGDKYNLWLRKNAAAKLPKEDGALGFLRLPTETEWEFAARGGLEVGAAEFSDTRYPMPEGLNAYEWFGGAQSSNGKLQLSGLQKPNPLGLHDMLGNADEMMFEPFRLNKLDRQHGQAGGYVVRGGNYLTPQADLRTSLRKEEPYYNADGQVKNKTTGLRLVMVSPTLTSRERVGSIEQSWKKLGSGAQEGDKGTVQELNTLAQGVEDKALKEKLQSLENQLRASNQHSIDRAYATIAANTTAKAISETSPWLDRKSVV
;
A
#
# COMPACT_ATOMS: atom_id res chain seq x y z
N MET A 1 38.65 -7.44 -83.40
CA MET A 1 38.81 -7.55 -81.92
C MET A 1 37.70 -6.82 -81.31
N SER A 2 36.70 -7.57 -80.79
CA SER A 2 35.47 -7.01 -80.22
C SER A 2 35.39 -7.40 -78.78
N TYR A 3 35.43 -6.41 -77.86
CA TYR A 3 35.27 -6.63 -76.43
C TYR A 3 33.81 -6.62 -76.07
N LYS A 4 33.25 -7.76 -75.61
CA LYS A 4 31.92 -7.86 -75.00
C LYS A 4 32.00 -7.49 -73.52
N ARG A 5 31.36 -6.41 -73.10
CA ARG A 5 31.15 -6.05 -71.70
C ARG A 5 29.95 -6.85 -71.13
N VAL A 6 30.26 -7.67 -70.13
CA VAL A 6 29.24 -8.35 -69.33
C VAL A 6 28.86 -7.41 -68.19
N LEU A 7 27.58 -6.99 -68.17
CA LEU A 7 26.98 -6.27 -67.00
C LEU A 7 26.48 -7.31 -65.99
N LEU A 8 27.09 -7.32 -64.81
CA LEU A 8 26.56 -8.03 -63.67
C LEU A 8 25.48 -7.13 -62.99
N LEU A 9 24.25 -7.53 -63.03
CA LEU A 9 23.17 -6.97 -62.21
C LEU A 9 23.23 -7.60 -60.81
N ALA A 10 23.67 -6.84 -59.83
CA ALA A 10 23.57 -7.21 -58.42
C ALA A 10 22.14 -6.83 -57.93
N SER A 11 21.30 -7.82 -57.72
CA SER A 11 19.98 -7.64 -57.06
C SER A 11 20.18 -7.44 -55.56
N LEU A 12 20.05 -6.20 -55.06
CA LEU A 12 19.92 -5.90 -53.67
C LEU A 12 18.49 -6.34 -53.19
N SER A 13 18.41 -7.48 -52.57
CA SER A 13 17.22 -7.87 -51.81
C SER A 13 17.19 -7.10 -50.48
N CYS A 14 16.49 -5.97 -50.43
CA CYS A 14 16.21 -5.24 -49.23
C CYS A 14 15.15 -6.06 -48.42
N GLY A 15 15.65 -6.87 -47.49
CA GLY A 15 14.77 -7.56 -46.52
C GLY A 15 14.10 -6.53 -45.62
N PHE A 16 12.84 -6.24 -45.88
CA PHE A 16 11.98 -5.52 -44.93
C PHE A 16 11.76 -6.44 -43.74
N TRP A 17 12.54 -6.18 -42.65
CA TRP A 17 12.18 -6.68 -41.33
C TRP A 17 10.91 -5.93 -40.91
N LEU A 18 9.73 -6.53 -41.11
CA LEU A 18 8.50 -6.12 -40.45
C LEU A 18 8.74 -6.35 -38.95
N ASN A 19 9.16 -5.29 -38.23
CA ASN A 19 8.94 -5.24 -36.81
C ASN A 19 7.42 -5.30 -36.61
N ALA A 20 6.91 -6.47 -36.32
CA ALA A 20 5.55 -6.60 -35.78
C ALA A 20 5.56 -5.85 -34.44
N SER A 21 5.19 -4.57 -34.46
CA SER A 21 4.85 -3.85 -33.24
C SER A 21 3.70 -4.62 -32.63
N ALA A 22 3.92 -5.22 -31.46
CA ALA A 22 2.82 -5.81 -30.70
C ALA A 22 1.77 -4.72 -30.52
N ALA A 23 0.52 -5.01 -30.85
CA ALA A 23 -0.55 -4.03 -30.71
C ALA A 23 -0.64 -3.62 -29.22
N SER A 24 -0.63 -2.31 -28.96
CA SER A 24 -0.80 -1.78 -27.60
C SER A 24 -2.11 -2.34 -27.00
N TRP A 25 -2.11 -2.62 -25.69
CA TRP A 25 -3.32 -3.09 -25.05
C TRP A 25 -4.40 -2.01 -25.11
N ASP A 26 -5.60 -2.43 -25.49
CA ASP A 26 -6.80 -1.62 -25.36
C ASP A 26 -7.01 -1.24 -23.88
N GLU A 27 -7.38 0.01 -23.60
CA GLU A 27 -7.48 0.53 -22.23
C GLU A 27 -8.36 -0.35 -21.33
N LYS A 28 -9.42 -0.92 -21.86
CA LYS A 28 -10.32 -1.85 -21.14
C LYS A 28 -9.62 -3.05 -20.50
N TYR A 29 -8.42 -3.42 -20.96
CA TYR A 29 -7.67 -4.56 -20.42
C TYR A 29 -6.85 -4.23 -19.19
N TYR A 30 -6.51 -2.94 -18.96
CA TYR A 30 -5.73 -2.49 -17.81
C TYR A 30 -6.41 -1.40 -16.99
N ASN A 31 -7.39 -0.68 -17.55
CA ASN A 31 -8.15 0.38 -16.89
C ASN A 31 -9.62 0.38 -17.30
N PRO A 32 -10.41 -0.62 -16.86
CA PRO A 32 -11.83 -0.73 -17.27
C PRO A 32 -12.72 0.39 -16.75
N ALA A 33 -12.28 1.16 -15.74
CA ALA A 33 -13.00 2.29 -15.18
C ALA A 33 -12.07 3.52 -15.09
N PRO A 34 -11.75 4.22 -16.20
CA PRO A 34 -10.82 5.35 -16.21
C PRO A 34 -11.26 6.51 -15.32
N ASP A 35 -10.30 7.17 -14.66
CA ASP A 35 -10.49 8.37 -13.84
C ASP A 35 -9.39 9.39 -14.13
N ALA A 36 -9.72 10.69 -14.01
CA ALA A 36 -8.79 11.79 -14.32
C ALA A 36 -7.53 11.80 -13.40
N ASN A 37 -7.62 11.22 -12.21
CA ASN A 37 -6.52 11.15 -11.24
C ASN A 37 -5.71 9.85 -11.35
N ASP A 38 -5.93 9.04 -12.37
CA ASP A 38 -5.21 7.80 -12.59
C ASP A 38 -3.75 8.07 -12.97
N VAL A 39 -2.84 7.34 -12.34
CA VAL A 39 -1.42 7.33 -12.68
C VAL A 39 -1.14 6.06 -13.46
N VAL A 40 -0.87 6.19 -14.75
CA VAL A 40 -0.64 5.05 -15.65
C VAL A 40 0.85 4.84 -15.85
N LEU A 41 1.35 3.67 -15.50
CA LEU A 41 2.72 3.23 -15.74
C LEU A 41 2.75 2.16 -16.83
N PRO A 42 3.67 2.27 -17.81
CA PRO A 42 3.79 1.28 -18.87
C PRO A 42 4.33 -0.04 -18.32
N MET A 43 3.99 -1.13 -19.00
CA MET A 43 4.45 -2.49 -18.73
C MET A 43 5.07 -3.12 -19.98
N PRO A 44 5.78 -4.26 -19.87
CA PRO A 44 6.15 -5.06 -21.03
C PRO A 44 4.95 -5.35 -21.94
N CYS A 45 5.22 -5.74 -23.17
CA CYS A 45 4.19 -6.13 -24.14
C CYS A 45 3.21 -5.00 -24.51
N ASP A 46 3.68 -3.75 -24.46
CA ASP A 46 2.86 -2.54 -24.67
C ASP A 46 1.64 -2.46 -23.73
N GLY A 47 1.78 -3.08 -22.56
CA GLY A 47 0.79 -3.08 -21.50
C GLY A 47 0.88 -1.86 -20.58
N ALA A 48 -0.01 -1.80 -19.60
CA ALA A 48 0.01 -0.78 -18.56
C ALA A 48 -0.56 -1.30 -17.23
N MET A 49 -0.20 -0.60 -16.15
CA MET A 49 -0.81 -0.75 -14.81
C MET A 49 -1.20 0.63 -14.29
N VAL A 50 -2.36 0.70 -13.65
CA VAL A 50 -2.94 1.95 -13.14
C VAL A 50 -2.80 2.01 -11.63
N PHE A 51 -2.45 3.18 -11.12
CA PHE A 51 -2.29 3.47 -9.71
C PHE A 51 -3.12 4.68 -9.29
N ARG A 52 -3.46 4.74 -8.01
CA ARG A 52 -4.05 5.90 -7.34
C ARG A 52 -3.07 6.47 -6.33
N LYS A 53 -3.06 7.80 -6.18
CA LYS A 53 -2.32 8.45 -5.09
C LYS A 53 -3.12 8.33 -3.81
N VAL A 54 -2.49 7.79 -2.78
CA VAL A 54 -3.03 7.76 -1.42
C VAL A 54 -2.31 8.82 -0.62
N PHE A 55 -2.98 9.93 -0.32
CA PHE A 55 -2.40 11.07 0.37
C PHE A 55 -2.41 10.88 1.88
N ILE A 56 -1.34 11.39 2.52
CA ILE A 56 -1.16 11.42 3.98
C ILE A 56 -0.86 12.87 4.37
N PRO A 57 -1.53 13.44 5.42
CA PRO A 57 -1.44 14.87 5.76
C PRO A 57 -0.18 15.18 6.59
N VAL A 58 0.99 14.84 6.06
CA VAL A 58 2.30 15.06 6.66
C VAL A 58 3.26 15.68 5.64
N THR A 59 4.27 16.41 6.11
CA THR A 59 5.18 17.13 5.22
C THR A 59 6.65 16.84 5.48
N GLY A 60 7.03 16.69 6.74
CA GLY A 60 8.42 16.46 7.13
C GLY A 60 8.90 15.03 6.84
N PRO A 61 10.21 14.83 6.76
CA PRO A 61 10.78 13.53 6.43
C PRO A 61 10.63 12.48 7.56
N LEU A 62 10.36 12.93 8.78
CA LEU A 62 10.13 12.09 9.96
C LEU A 62 8.69 12.22 10.49
N ASP A 63 7.86 13.02 9.82
CA ASP A 63 6.46 13.15 10.20
C ASP A 63 5.70 11.89 9.78
N ASP A 64 4.79 11.46 10.65
CA ASP A 64 3.82 10.40 10.38
C ASP A 64 2.42 10.81 10.85
N TYR A 65 1.42 10.08 10.41
CA TYR A 65 0.03 10.35 10.73
C TYR A 65 -0.53 9.20 11.58
N PRO A 66 -1.02 9.47 12.81
CA PRO A 66 -1.55 8.46 13.69
C PRO A 66 -2.93 7.99 13.18
N ILE A 67 -3.10 6.68 13.12
CA ILE A 67 -4.36 6.02 12.77
C ILE A 67 -4.62 4.82 13.68
N ASN A 68 -5.86 4.38 13.72
CA ASN A 68 -6.22 3.10 14.30
C ASN A 68 -6.60 2.14 13.18
N ILE A 69 -5.96 0.98 13.13
CA ILE A 69 -6.33 -0.12 12.27
C ILE A 69 -6.88 -1.28 13.08
N GLY A 70 -7.58 -2.20 12.40
CA GLY A 70 -8.27 -3.30 13.07
C GLY A 70 -9.69 -2.92 13.50
N GLN A 71 -10.32 -3.82 14.24
CA GLN A 71 -11.71 -3.69 14.71
C GLN A 71 -11.81 -4.23 16.13
N ASP A 72 -12.60 -3.57 16.98
CA ASP A 72 -12.94 -4.12 18.28
C ASP A 72 -13.89 -5.30 18.10
N SER A 73 -13.48 -6.47 18.55
CA SER A 73 -14.25 -7.70 18.46
C SER A 73 -13.88 -8.64 19.60
N ALA A 74 -14.86 -9.16 20.31
CA ALA A 74 -14.65 -10.19 21.31
C ALA A 74 -14.22 -11.53 20.68
N GLU A 75 -14.68 -11.82 19.46
CA GLU A 75 -14.44 -13.08 18.77
C GLU A 75 -13.08 -13.10 18.04
N TRP A 76 -12.74 -12.01 17.34
CA TRP A 76 -11.56 -11.91 16.47
C TRP A 76 -10.42 -11.07 17.06
N GLY A 77 -10.52 -10.66 18.33
CA GLY A 77 -9.57 -9.75 18.95
C GLY A 77 -8.11 -10.20 18.86
N TYR A 78 -7.83 -11.50 19.00
CA TYR A 78 -6.47 -12.03 18.88
C TYR A 78 -5.87 -11.91 17.47
N VAL A 79 -6.70 -11.67 16.44
CA VAL A 79 -6.28 -11.49 15.05
C VAL A 79 -6.44 -10.02 14.61
N GLU A 80 -7.57 -9.39 14.91
CA GLU A 80 -8.02 -8.13 14.31
C GLU A 80 -8.20 -6.99 15.30
N GLN A 81 -7.79 -7.15 16.57
CA GLN A 81 -7.98 -6.11 17.59
C GLN A 81 -7.53 -4.75 17.09
N LYS A 82 -8.38 -3.76 17.32
CA LYS A 82 -8.05 -2.36 17.06
C LYS A 82 -6.76 -1.97 17.77
N ARG A 83 -5.85 -1.37 17.02
CA ARG A 83 -4.55 -0.93 17.53
C ARG A 83 -4.09 0.37 16.90
N PRO A 84 -3.42 1.23 17.67
CA PRO A 84 -2.80 2.42 17.12
C PRO A 84 -1.62 2.03 16.23
N THR A 85 -1.46 2.76 15.14
CA THR A 85 -0.31 2.66 14.25
C THR A 85 -0.07 4.01 13.56
N PHE A 86 0.97 4.11 12.78
CA PHE A 86 1.37 5.32 12.09
C PHE A 86 1.54 5.05 10.61
N ILE A 87 1.18 6.02 9.77
CA ILE A 87 1.36 5.95 8.33
C ILE A 87 2.03 7.22 7.82
N ALA A 88 2.88 7.07 6.82
CA ALA A 88 3.52 8.19 6.12
C ALA A 88 3.54 7.94 4.61
N GLY A 89 3.54 9.02 3.83
CA GLY A 89 3.70 8.95 2.38
C GLY A 89 5.18 8.91 1.98
N SER A 90 5.48 8.19 0.91
CA SER A 90 6.83 8.04 0.39
C SER A 90 7.30 9.20 -0.48
N PHE A 91 6.36 9.88 -1.15
CA PHE A 91 6.65 10.98 -2.08
C PHE A 91 6.06 12.29 -1.58
N THR A 92 6.76 13.38 -1.78
CA THR A 92 6.26 14.72 -1.53
C THR A 92 5.15 15.07 -2.52
N GLY A 93 4.04 15.64 -2.06
CA GLY A 93 2.96 16.15 -2.88
C GLY A 93 3.39 17.28 -3.82
N ALA A 94 2.48 17.79 -4.64
CA ALA A 94 2.78 18.92 -5.51
C ALA A 94 3.18 20.16 -4.69
N LYS A 95 3.89 21.11 -5.32
CA LYS A 95 4.32 22.35 -4.65
C LYS A 95 3.11 23.10 -4.12
N GLY A 96 3.05 23.27 -2.79
CA GLY A 96 1.92 23.87 -2.07
C GLY A 96 1.02 22.86 -1.36
N ASP A 97 1.06 21.58 -1.71
CA ASP A 97 0.36 20.53 -0.96
C ASP A 97 1.05 20.29 0.38
N LYS A 98 0.27 20.33 1.44
CA LYS A 98 0.75 19.95 2.78
C LYS A 98 0.56 18.44 3.02
N SER A 99 1.00 17.65 2.06
CA SER A 99 0.80 16.19 2.08
C SER A 99 1.94 15.46 1.41
N ARG A 100 2.10 14.22 1.81
CA ARG A 100 2.91 13.20 1.12
C ARG A 100 1.97 12.11 0.61
N TYR A 101 2.44 11.26 -0.29
CA TYR A 101 1.62 10.17 -0.84
C TYR A 101 2.46 8.92 -1.13
N TYR A 102 1.78 7.81 -1.26
CA TYR A 102 2.27 6.62 -1.96
C TYR A 102 1.30 6.27 -3.10
N LEU A 103 1.73 5.42 -4.02
CA LEU A 103 0.84 4.95 -5.08
C LEU A 103 0.39 3.52 -4.74
N MET A 104 -0.91 3.26 -4.87
CA MET A 104 -1.48 1.92 -4.77
C MET A 104 -2.10 1.54 -6.11
N ALA A 105 -1.86 0.32 -6.58
CA ALA A 105 -2.46 -0.17 -7.80
C ALA A 105 -3.99 -0.12 -7.69
N LYS A 106 -4.64 0.46 -8.71
CA LYS A 106 -6.09 0.69 -8.73
C LYS A 106 -6.88 -0.61 -8.68
N TYR A 107 -6.33 -1.66 -9.26
CA TYR A 107 -6.89 -3.01 -9.35
C TYR A 107 -5.92 -4.03 -8.78
N GLU A 108 -6.43 -5.21 -8.44
CA GLU A 108 -5.61 -6.41 -8.27
C GLU A 108 -4.79 -6.68 -9.54
N MET A 109 -3.57 -7.22 -9.44
CA MET A 109 -2.78 -7.57 -10.62
C MET A 109 -3.52 -8.64 -11.44
N SER A 110 -3.79 -8.34 -12.71
CA SER A 110 -4.47 -9.27 -13.61
C SER A 110 -3.54 -10.38 -14.12
N GLN A 111 -4.12 -11.49 -14.58
CA GLN A 111 -3.38 -12.56 -15.24
C GLN A 111 -2.62 -12.04 -16.46
N LEU A 112 -3.21 -11.11 -17.22
CA LEU A 112 -2.56 -10.49 -18.37
C LEU A 112 -1.29 -9.73 -17.96
N GLN A 113 -1.38 -8.91 -16.90
CA GLN A 113 -0.23 -8.17 -16.37
C GLN A 113 0.84 -9.09 -15.81
N TYR A 114 0.44 -10.13 -15.08
CA TYR A 114 1.38 -11.10 -14.53
C TYR A 114 2.12 -11.85 -15.64
N GLN A 115 1.43 -12.37 -16.64
CA GLN A 115 2.02 -13.08 -17.78
C GLN A 115 2.96 -12.16 -18.58
N ALA A 116 2.61 -10.88 -18.78
CA ALA A 116 3.49 -9.93 -19.45
C ALA A 116 4.84 -9.71 -18.72
N LEU A 117 4.89 -9.97 -17.41
CA LEU A 117 6.12 -9.88 -16.60
C LEU A 117 6.89 -11.20 -16.53
N THR A 118 6.20 -12.33 -16.64
CA THR A 118 6.78 -13.65 -16.29
C THR A 118 7.01 -14.55 -17.48
N ASP A 119 6.19 -14.45 -18.53
CA ASP A 119 6.26 -15.32 -19.69
C ASP A 119 7.36 -14.84 -20.68
N GLU A 120 7.92 -15.78 -21.42
CA GLU A 120 8.94 -15.48 -22.44
C GLU A 120 8.35 -14.74 -23.65
N THR A 121 7.07 -14.95 -23.92
CA THR A 121 6.35 -14.33 -25.04
C THR A 121 5.20 -13.46 -24.53
N CYS A 122 4.96 -12.36 -25.24
CA CYS A 122 3.87 -11.47 -24.87
C CYS A 122 2.50 -12.15 -24.99
N PRO A 123 1.68 -12.13 -23.92
CA PRO A 123 0.34 -12.68 -23.95
C PRO A 123 -0.56 -11.88 -24.87
N ALA A 124 -1.45 -12.55 -25.60
CA ALA A 124 -2.49 -11.87 -26.37
C ALA A 124 -3.60 -11.33 -25.42
N PRO A 125 -3.88 -10.01 -25.41
CA PRO A 125 -4.90 -9.44 -24.55
C PRO A 125 -6.28 -10.07 -24.79
N SER A 126 -6.95 -10.44 -23.70
CA SER A 126 -8.31 -11.00 -23.74
C SER A 126 -9.07 -10.69 -22.46
N ASN A 127 -10.41 -10.68 -22.52
CA ASN A 127 -11.23 -10.47 -21.33
C ASN A 127 -10.97 -11.52 -20.25
N LYS A 128 -10.69 -12.77 -20.62
CA LYS A 128 -10.39 -13.84 -19.66
C LYS A 128 -9.15 -13.52 -18.81
N LEU A 129 -8.14 -12.89 -19.39
CA LEU A 129 -6.90 -12.54 -18.72
C LEU A 129 -7.01 -11.27 -17.85
N ARG A 130 -8.17 -10.63 -17.79
CA ARG A 130 -8.47 -9.55 -16.83
C ARG A 130 -8.82 -10.06 -15.44
N LEU A 131 -9.01 -11.37 -15.26
CA LEU A 131 -9.16 -11.94 -13.92
C LEU A 131 -7.91 -11.67 -13.08
N PRO A 132 -8.05 -11.44 -11.76
CA PRO A 132 -6.90 -11.36 -10.86
C PRO A 132 -5.98 -12.56 -10.98
N GLN A 133 -4.69 -12.32 -10.87
CA GLN A 133 -3.70 -13.40 -10.76
C GLN A 133 -3.76 -14.00 -9.38
N VAL A 134 -4.21 -15.23 -9.28
CA VAL A 134 -4.23 -16.05 -8.07
C VAL A 134 -3.44 -17.34 -8.27
N ALA A 135 -3.38 -18.20 -7.27
CA ALA A 135 -2.65 -19.46 -7.31
C ALA A 135 -1.15 -19.31 -7.59
N ILE A 136 -0.56 -18.23 -7.09
CA ILE A 136 0.88 -18.01 -7.05
C ILE A 136 1.36 -18.00 -5.60
N SER A 137 2.64 -18.26 -5.38
CA SER A 137 3.25 -18.15 -4.06
C SER A 137 3.60 -16.70 -3.73
N TRP A 138 3.81 -16.42 -2.45
CA TRP A 138 4.31 -15.10 -2.00
C TRP A 138 5.65 -14.75 -2.65
N VAL A 139 6.55 -15.72 -2.82
CA VAL A 139 7.82 -15.53 -3.52
C VAL A 139 7.60 -15.12 -4.97
N GLN A 140 6.68 -15.79 -5.68
CA GLN A 140 6.33 -15.43 -7.06
C GLN A 140 5.70 -14.03 -7.17
N ALA A 141 4.93 -13.60 -6.14
CA ALA A 141 4.40 -12.23 -6.09
C ALA A 141 5.52 -11.18 -5.94
N ILE A 142 6.52 -11.44 -5.07
CA ILE A 142 7.71 -10.59 -4.94
C ILE A 142 8.50 -10.55 -6.24
N GLU A 143 8.75 -11.70 -6.88
CA GLU A 143 9.46 -11.80 -8.15
C GLU A 143 8.77 -11.03 -9.28
N ALA A 144 7.44 -11.05 -9.35
CA ALA A 144 6.68 -10.26 -10.31
C ALA A 144 6.90 -8.74 -10.09
N GLY A 145 6.85 -8.29 -8.84
CA GLY A 145 7.16 -6.91 -8.48
C GLY A 145 8.60 -6.50 -8.86
N ASP A 146 9.58 -7.39 -8.62
CA ASP A 146 10.98 -7.14 -8.97
C ASP A 146 11.18 -7.07 -10.49
N LYS A 147 10.65 -8.01 -11.26
CA LYS A 147 10.69 -7.98 -12.73
C LYS A 147 10.10 -6.68 -13.28
N TYR A 148 8.99 -6.20 -12.71
CA TYR A 148 8.39 -4.95 -13.12
C TYR A 148 9.27 -3.75 -12.76
N ASN A 149 9.89 -3.72 -11.59
CA ASN A 149 10.85 -2.70 -11.17
C ASN A 149 12.04 -2.62 -12.15
N LEU A 150 12.64 -3.74 -12.48
CA LEU A 150 13.78 -3.81 -13.41
C LEU A 150 13.38 -3.32 -14.80
N TRP A 151 12.21 -3.73 -15.28
CA TRP A 151 11.70 -3.29 -16.58
C TRP A 151 11.44 -1.78 -16.63
N LEU A 152 10.75 -1.23 -15.60
CA LEU A 152 10.47 0.20 -15.49
C LEU A 152 11.74 1.05 -15.45
N ARG A 153 12.75 0.62 -14.68
CA ARG A 153 14.05 1.31 -14.60
C ARG A 153 14.76 1.35 -15.95
N LYS A 154 14.67 0.27 -16.71
CA LYS A 154 15.31 0.16 -18.03
C LYS A 154 14.55 0.93 -19.11
N ASN A 155 13.22 0.89 -19.12
CA ASN A 155 12.40 1.33 -20.25
C ASN A 155 11.58 2.59 -19.99
N ALA A 156 11.31 2.93 -18.73
CA ALA A 156 10.37 4.01 -18.37
C ALA A 156 10.79 4.80 -17.11
N ALA A 157 12.09 4.89 -16.80
CA ALA A 157 12.60 5.57 -15.60
C ALA A 157 12.12 7.03 -15.46
N ALA A 158 11.90 7.72 -16.59
CA ALA A 158 11.40 9.10 -16.61
C ALA A 158 9.94 9.24 -16.14
N LYS A 159 9.15 8.15 -16.16
CA LYS A 159 7.76 8.13 -15.71
C LYS A 159 7.60 7.77 -14.24
N LEU A 160 8.67 7.30 -13.60
CA LEU A 160 8.63 6.95 -12.18
C LEU A 160 8.62 8.21 -11.31
N PRO A 161 7.79 8.26 -10.25
CA PRO A 161 7.89 9.31 -9.24
C PRO A 161 9.26 9.25 -8.56
N LYS A 162 9.72 10.39 -8.10
CA LYS A 162 11.02 10.55 -7.45
C LYS A 162 10.86 11.27 -6.12
N GLU A 163 11.67 10.88 -5.16
CA GLU A 163 11.85 11.61 -3.91
C GLU A 163 13.34 11.93 -3.76
N ASP A 164 13.69 13.22 -3.69
CA ASP A 164 15.08 13.73 -3.66
C ASP A 164 15.99 13.11 -4.76
N GLY A 165 15.43 12.88 -5.94
CA GLY A 165 16.12 12.25 -7.07
C GLY A 165 16.12 10.72 -7.07
N ALA A 166 15.83 10.06 -5.95
CA ALA A 166 15.69 8.60 -5.89
C ALA A 166 14.39 8.15 -6.56
N LEU A 167 14.51 7.18 -7.46
CA LEU A 167 13.36 6.60 -8.16
C LEU A 167 12.51 5.74 -7.22
N GLY A 168 11.19 5.84 -7.35
CA GLY A 168 10.25 4.93 -6.73
C GLY A 168 10.48 3.47 -7.13
N PHE A 169 9.95 2.55 -6.33
CA PHE A 169 9.97 1.11 -6.59
C PHE A 169 8.68 0.46 -6.10
N LEU A 170 8.34 -0.65 -6.72
CA LEU A 170 7.14 -1.45 -6.43
C LEU A 170 7.45 -2.55 -5.41
N ARG A 171 6.50 -2.81 -4.55
CA ARG A 171 6.46 -3.94 -3.61
C ARG A 171 5.03 -4.30 -3.26
N LEU A 172 4.82 -5.37 -2.50
CA LEU A 172 3.55 -5.62 -1.84
C LEU A 172 3.28 -4.52 -0.80
N PRO A 173 2.02 -4.16 -0.53
CA PRO A 173 1.66 -3.19 0.50
C PRO A 173 1.98 -3.73 1.90
N THR A 174 2.23 -2.83 2.84
CA THR A 174 2.15 -3.15 4.26
C THR A 174 0.68 -3.24 4.70
N GLU A 175 0.40 -3.92 5.82
CA GLU A 175 -0.95 -3.98 6.38
C GLU A 175 -1.52 -2.58 6.64
N THR A 176 -0.69 -1.67 7.13
CA THR A 176 -1.08 -0.29 7.43
C THR A 176 -1.43 0.48 6.15
N GLU A 177 -0.61 0.39 5.11
CA GLU A 177 -0.88 1.03 3.81
C GLU A 177 -2.14 0.47 3.18
N TRP A 178 -2.30 -0.85 3.22
CA TRP A 178 -3.46 -1.51 2.64
C TRP A 178 -4.76 -1.14 3.38
N GLU A 179 -4.79 -1.25 4.71
CA GLU A 179 -6.00 -0.99 5.48
C GLU A 179 -6.39 0.49 5.46
N PHE A 180 -5.41 1.41 5.53
CA PHE A 180 -5.68 2.84 5.37
C PHE A 180 -6.35 3.14 4.03
N ALA A 181 -5.83 2.56 2.95
CA ALA A 181 -6.40 2.74 1.63
C ALA A 181 -7.75 2.04 1.47
N ALA A 182 -7.93 0.82 2.00
CA ALA A 182 -9.18 0.09 1.95
C ALA A 182 -10.33 0.83 2.66
N ARG A 183 -10.02 1.50 3.77
CA ARG A 183 -11.00 2.32 4.53
C ARG A 183 -11.38 3.64 3.85
N GLY A 184 -10.68 4.03 2.77
CA GLY A 184 -10.94 5.26 2.04
C GLY A 184 -9.99 6.42 2.37
N GLY A 185 -8.98 6.19 3.22
CA GLY A 185 -7.93 7.17 3.53
C GLY A 185 -8.47 8.50 4.05
N LEU A 186 -8.07 9.60 3.43
CA LEU A 186 -8.51 10.96 3.78
C LEU A 186 -9.84 11.37 3.10
N GLU A 187 -10.37 10.55 2.20
CA GLU A 187 -11.63 10.82 1.49
C GLU A 187 -12.88 10.47 2.32
N VAL A 188 -12.68 10.00 3.55
CA VAL A 188 -13.75 9.64 4.50
C VAL A 188 -13.57 10.37 5.83
N GLY A 189 -14.67 10.58 6.55
CA GLY A 189 -14.65 11.11 7.89
C GLY A 189 -14.12 10.11 8.93
N ALA A 190 -13.73 10.58 10.11
CA ALA A 190 -13.18 9.72 11.18
C ALA A 190 -14.13 8.61 11.63
N ALA A 191 -15.43 8.86 11.63
CA ALA A 191 -16.46 7.87 11.94
C ALA A 191 -16.49 6.77 10.88
N GLU A 192 -16.59 7.14 9.60
CA GLU A 192 -16.60 6.22 8.47
C GLU A 192 -15.29 5.40 8.38
N PHE A 193 -14.15 6.03 8.67
CA PHE A 193 -12.86 5.33 8.74
C PHE A 193 -12.85 4.24 9.82
N SER A 194 -13.58 4.43 10.90
CA SER A 194 -13.68 3.47 12.02
C SER A 194 -14.73 2.37 11.79
N ASP A 195 -15.55 2.49 10.75
CA ASP A 195 -16.57 1.50 10.43
C ASP A 195 -15.96 0.17 9.94
N THR A 196 -16.77 -0.88 9.99
CA THR A 196 -16.38 -2.22 9.54
C THR A 196 -15.99 -2.25 8.06
N ARG A 197 -16.64 -1.40 7.25
CA ARG A 197 -16.43 -1.26 5.80
C ARG A 197 -16.39 0.22 5.44
N TYR A 198 -15.76 0.56 4.33
CA TYR A 198 -15.86 1.90 3.75
C TYR A 198 -17.32 2.21 3.31
N PRO A 199 -17.69 3.49 3.11
CA PRO A 199 -19.04 3.86 2.70
C PRO A 199 -19.47 3.21 1.38
N MET A 200 -20.60 2.48 1.43
CA MET A 200 -21.20 1.77 0.30
C MET A 200 -22.70 2.12 0.20
N PRO A 201 -23.07 3.34 -0.21
CA PRO A 201 -24.46 3.82 -0.16
C PRO A 201 -25.45 2.98 -0.97
N GLU A 202 -24.98 2.26 -2.00
CA GLU A 202 -25.82 1.41 -2.86
C GLU A 202 -25.77 -0.06 -2.43
N GLY A 203 -25.18 -0.35 -1.28
CA GLY A 203 -25.05 -1.70 -0.73
C GLY A 203 -23.86 -2.48 -1.27
N LEU A 204 -23.44 -3.49 -0.51
CA LEU A 204 -22.21 -4.25 -0.75
C LEU A 204 -22.10 -4.84 -2.15
N ASN A 205 -23.20 -5.33 -2.72
CA ASN A 205 -23.21 -5.92 -4.06
C ASN A 205 -22.83 -4.96 -5.19
N ALA A 206 -22.92 -3.65 -4.96
CA ALA A 206 -22.51 -2.66 -5.95
C ALA A 206 -21.01 -2.37 -5.95
N TYR A 207 -20.31 -2.81 -4.91
CA TYR A 207 -18.89 -2.47 -4.68
C TYR A 207 -17.98 -3.68 -4.67
N GLU A 208 -18.47 -4.86 -4.21
CA GLU A 208 -17.59 -5.98 -3.90
C GLU A 208 -18.12 -7.34 -4.35
N TRP A 209 -17.19 -8.27 -4.64
CA TRP A 209 -17.47 -9.66 -4.96
C TRP A 209 -17.20 -10.57 -3.77
N PHE A 210 -18.24 -11.18 -3.20
CA PHE A 210 -18.17 -12.04 -2.03
C PHE A 210 -18.91 -13.37 -2.22
N GLY A 211 -18.77 -14.30 -1.29
CA GLY A 211 -19.40 -15.62 -1.34
C GLY A 211 -20.92 -15.54 -1.27
N GLY A 212 -21.57 -15.97 -2.36
CA GLY A 212 -23.01 -16.00 -2.46
C GLY A 212 -23.52 -16.01 -3.90
N ALA A 213 -24.69 -16.61 -4.11
CA ALA A 213 -25.32 -16.72 -5.42
C ALA A 213 -25.69 -15.36 -6.04
N GLN A 214 -25.88 -14.36 -5.21
CA GLN A 214 -26.25 -12.99 -5.62
C GLN A 214 -25.01 -12.08 -5.82
N SER A 215 -23.79 -12.61 -5.66
CA SER A 215 -22.54 -11.88 -5.86
C SER A 215 -21.61 -12.69 -6.77
N SER A 216 -20.48 -13.20 -6.26
CA SER A 216 -19.50 -13.94 -7.06
C SER A 216 -19.99 -15.27 -7.63
N ASN A 217 -21.02 -15.85 -7.03
CA ASN A 217 -21.49 -17.20 -7.34
C ASN A 217 -20.36 -18.26 -7.28
N GLY A 218 -19.45 -18.10 -6.30
CA GLY A 218 -18.32 -19.01 -6.08
C GLY A 218 -17.22 -18.95 -7.17
N LYS A 219 -17.15 -17.86 -7.92
CA LYS A 219 -16.18 -17.69 -9.01
C LYS A 219 -15.44 -16.35 -8.89
N LEU A 220 -14.15 -16.40 -9.19
CA LEU A 220 -13.33 -15.21 -9.37
C LEU A 220 -13.93 -14.35 -10.50
N GLN A 221 -13.99 -13.04 -10.29
CA GLN A 221 -14.58 -12.07 -11.21
C GLN A 221 -13.52 -11.16 -11.84
N LEU A 222 -13.88 -10.53 -12.95
CA LEU A 222 -13.01 -9.54 -13.61
C LEU A 222 -12.87 -8.32 -12.72
N SER A 223 -11.63 -7.87 -12.49
CA SER A 223 -11.37 -6.67 -11.67
C SER A 223 -11.97 -5.42 -12.30
N GLY A 224 -12.45 -4.50 -11.44
CA GLY A 224 -12.96 -3.20 -11.84
C GLY A 224 -14.35 -3.19 -12.47
N LEU A 225 -15.16 -4.23 -12.25
CA LEU A 225 -16.58 -4.24 -12.70
C LEU A 225 -17.49 -3.58 -11.66
N GLN A 226 -17.15 -3.67 -10.40
CA GLN A 226 -17.90 -3.04 -9.32
C GLN A 226 -17.39 -1.61 -9.08
N LYS A 227 -18.15 -0.83 -8.30
CA LYS A 227 -17.77 0.54 -7.94
C LYS A 227 -16.52 0.56 -7.06
N PRO A 228 -15.68 1.59 -7.20
CA PRO A 228 -14.50 1.73 -6.36
C PRO A 228 -14.86 2.22 -4.95
N ASN A 229 -13.91 2.08 -4.04
CA ASN A 229 -13.93 2.74 -2.75
C ASN A 229 -13.73 4.27 -2.91
N PRO A 230 -13.81 5.09 -1.84
CA PRO A 230 -13.67 6.55 -1.92
C PRO A 230 -12.35 7.05 -2.55
N LEU A 231 -11.27 6.27 -2.49
CA LEU A 231 -9.99 6.59 -3.15
C LEU A 231 -9.95 6.22 -4.64
N GLY A 232 -11.00 5.61 -5.17
CA GLY A 232 -11.02 5.11 -6.55
C GLY A 232 -10.32 3.76 -6.73
N LEU A 233 -10.13 2.99 -5.66
CA LEU A 233 -9.57 1.64 -5.68
C LEU A 233 -10.71 0.62 -5.78
N HIS A 234 -10.58 -0.34 -6.71
CA HIS A 234 -11.58 -1.38 -6.94
C HIS A 234 -11.22 -2.67 -6.23
N ASP A 235 -12.26 -3.45 -5.89
CA ASP A 235 -12.15 -4.80 -5.37
C ASP A 235 -11.23 -4.87 -4.11
N MET A 236 -11.34 -3.85 -3.22
CA MET A 236 -10.56 -3.82 -1.98
C MET A 236 -11.04 -4.85 -0.96
N LEU A 237 -12.30 -5.25 -1.06
CA LEU A 237 -12.86 -6.35 -0.27
C LEU A 237 -13.44 -7.40 -1.23
N GLY A 238 -13.22 -8.68 -0.94
CA GLY A 238 -13.71 -9.76 -1.79
C GLY A 238 -12.81 -10.01 -3.00
N ASN A 239 -13.36 -10.58 -4.03
CA ASN A 239 -12.71 -11.06 -5.26
C ASN A 239 -11.50 -11.96 -4.99
N ALA A 240 -10.31 -11.42 -4.69
CA ALA A 240 -9.16 -12.21 -4.24
C ALA A 240 -8.58 -11.66 -2.93
N ASP A 241 -8.21 -12.54 -2.01
CA ASP A 241 -7.35 -12.17 -0.87
C ASP A 241 -6.04 -11.56 -1.41
N GLU A 242 -5.53 -10.50 -0.80
CA GLU A 242 -4.32 -9.81 -1.23
C GLU A 242 -3.15 -10.04 -0.27
N MET A 243 -2.00 -10.44 -0.83
CA MET A 243 -0.76 -10.70 -0.07
C MET A 243 -0.15 -9.39 0.44
N MET A 244 0.25 -9.37 1.72
CA MET A 244 0.98 -8.26 2.33
C MET A 244 2.49 -8.54 2.37
N PHE A 245 3.25 -7.47 2.56
CA PHE A 245 4.71 -7.55 2.68
C PHE A 245 5.16 -8.11 4.04
N GLU A 246 4.35 -7.96 5.07
CA GLU A 246 4.70 -8.28 6.46
C GLU A 246 4.40 -9.74 6.83
N PRO A 247 5.19 -10.31 7.76
CA PRO A 247 4.86 -11.58 8.39
C PRO A 247 3.64 -11.41 9.31
N PHE A 248 2.82 -12.44 9.39
CA PHE A 248 1.68 -12.48 10.30
C PHE A 248 2.14 -12.49 11.76
N ARG A 249 1.44 -11.73 12.59
CA ARG A 249 1.58 -11.70 14.04
C ARG A 249 0.19 -11.64 14.68
N LEU A 250 0.00 -12.37 15.77
CA LEU A 250 -1.18 -12.22 16.60
C LEU A 250 -1.20 -10.83 17.26
N ASN A 251 -2.39 -10.32 17.55
CA ASN A 251 -2.55 -9.14 18.37
C ASN A 251 -2.44 -9.52 19.87
N LYS A 252 -1.97 -8.56 20.65
CA LYS A 252 -1.90 -8.64 22.12
C LYS A 252 -2.26 -7.27 22.67
N LEU A 253 -3.57 -7.02 22.87
CA LEU A 253 -4.12 -5.71 23.24
C LEU A 253 -3.66 -4.63 22.26
N ASP A 254 -2.93 -3.61 22.71
CA ASP A 254 -2.47 -2.45 21.96
C ASP A 254 -1.25 -2.69 21.05
N ARG A 255 -0.74 -3.92 20.97
CA ARG A 255 0.45 -4.26 20.20
C ARG A 255 0.36 -5.65 19.55
N GLN A 256 1.25 -5.92 18.64
CA GLN A 256 1.41 -7.25 18.08
C GLN A 256 2.30 -8.14 18.98
N HIS A 257 2.00 -9.44 18.98
CA HIS A 257 2.84 -10.46 19.61
C HIS A 257 4.21 -10.55 18.93
N GLY A 258 5.23 -10.95 19.69
CA GLY A 258 6.62 -11.03 19.19
C GLY A 258 6.86 -12.12 18.16
N GLN A 259 6.06 -13.20 18.14
CA GLN A 259 6.21 -14.29 17.18
C GLN A 259 5.75 -13.82 15.79
N ALA A 260 6.62 -13.97 14.79
CA ALA A 260 6.31 -13.82 13.38
C ALA A 260 6.06 -15.21 12.76
N GLY A 261 4.98 -15.35 12.04
CA GLY A 261 4.59 -16.59 11.37
C GLY A 261 4.74 -16.53 9.85
N GLY A 262 3.72 -16.99 9.13
CA GLY A 262 3.60 -16.88 7.69
C GLY A 262 3.37 -15.42 7.26
N TYR A 263 2.88 -15.20 6.06
CA TYR A 263 2.54 -13.86 5.58
C TYR A 263 1.07 -13.52 5.84
N VAL A 264 0.79 -12.22 5.86
CA VAL A 264 -0.57 -11.71 6.02
C VAL A 264 -1.28 -11.65 4.67
N VAL A 265 -2.56 -12.06 4.65
CA VAL A 265 -3.49 -11.77 3.55
C VAL A 265 -4.67 -10.95 4.05
N ARG A 266 -5.18 -10.07 3.20
CA ARG A 266 -6.21 -9.08 3.51
C ARG A 266 -7.35 -9.11 2.49
N GLY A 267 -8.47 -8.45 2.83
CA GLY A 267 -9.57 -8.16 1.92
C GLY A 267 -10.66 -9.22 1.86
N GLY A 268 -10.34 -10.48 2.08
CA GLY A 268 -11.26 -11.58 1.79
C GLY A 268 -11.32 -11.87 0.28
N ASN A 269 -12.11 -12.86 -0.11
CA ASN A 269 -12.14 -13.34 -1.49
C ASN A 269 -13.57 -13.68 -1.95
N TYR A 270 -13.72 -14.12 -3.18
CA TYR A 270 -14.99 -14.49 -3.82
C TYR A 270 -15.77 -15.62 -3.11
N LEU A 271 -15.16 -16.32 -2.14
CA LEU A 271 -15.81 -17.32 -1.28
C LEU A 271 -16.10 -16.82 0.13
N THR A 272 -15.59 -15.64 0.52
CA THR A 272 -15.78 -15.07 1.85
C THR A 272 -17.25 -14.70 2.03
N PRO A 273 -17.95 -15.19 3.09
CA PRO A 273 -19.33 -14.80 3.36
C PRO A 273 -19.49 -13.30 3.54
N GLN A 274 -20.65 -12.76 3.16
CA GLN A 274 -20.96 -11.33 3.32
C GLN A 274 -20.74 -10.81 4.75
N ALA A 275 -21.09 -11.62 5.75
CA ALA A 275 -20.96 -11.24 7.17
C ALA A 275 -19.49 -11.09 7.61
N ASP A 276 -18.58 -11.83 6.95
CA ASP A 276 -17.16 -11.85 7.28
C ASP A 276 -16.33 -10.82 6.51
N LEU A 277 -16.93 -10.20 5.49
CA LEU A 277 -16.24 -9.23 4.64
C LEU A 277 -16.12 -7.88 5.34
N ARG A 278 -14.91 -7.50 5.73
CA ARG A 278 -14.60 -6.26 6.47
C ARG A 278 -13.17 -5.79 6.22
N THR A 279 -12.92 -4.51 6.39
CA THR A 279 -11.60 -3.90 6.17
C THR A 279 -10.52 -4.40 7.13
N SER A 280 -10.91 -4.83 8.34
CA SER A 280 -10.01 -5.40 9.35
C SER A 280 -9.67 -6.86 9.13
N LEU A 281 -10.38 -7.57 8.22
CA LEU A 281 -10.16 -8.99 7.99
C LEU A 281 -8.70 -9.27 7.60
N ARG A 282 -8.04 -10.10 8.39
CA ARG A 282 -6.67 -10.54 8.15
C ARG A 282 -6.52 -12.02 8.52
N LYS A 283 -5.73 -12.72 7.75
CA LYS A 283 -5.46 -14.14 7.91
C LYS A 283 -3.97 -14.40 7.77
N GLU A 284 -3.50 -15.48 8.36
CA GLU A 284 -2.17 -16.01 8.11
C GLU A 284 -2.22 -17.02 6.98
N GLU A 285 -1.28 -16.90 6.02
CA GLU A 285 -0.95 -18.00 5.11
C GLU A 285 0.51 -18.41 5.29
N PRO A 286 0.80 -19.72 5.35
CA PRO A 286 2.18 -20.17 5.45
C PRO A 286 2.90 -20.00 4.12
N TYR A 287 4.22 -19.72 4.17
CA TYR A 287 5.05 -19.68 2.96
C TYR A 287 5.21 -21.05 2.32
N TYR A 288 5.22 -22.12 3.12
CA TYR A 288 5.45 -23.49 2.71
C TYR A 288 4.51 -24.46 3.40
N ASN A 289 4.16 -25.53 2.68
CA ASN A 289 3.52 -26.72 3.21
C ASN A 289 4.34 -27.97 2.81
N ALA A 290 3.80 -29.16 2.99
CA ALA A 290 4.48 -30.42 2.63
C ALA A 290 4.80 -30.53 1.13
N ASP A 291 4.03 -29.86 0.27
CA ASP A 291 4.17 -29.91 -1.20
C ASP A 291 5.08 -28.78 -1.75
N GLY A 292 5.61 -27.92 -0.89
CA GLY A 292 6.47 -26.79 -1.25
C GLY A 292 5.84 -25.43 -0.98
N GLN A 293 6.08 -24.44 -1.85
CA GLN A 293 5.51 -23.09 -1.70
C GLN A 293 3.98 -23.12 -1.83
N VAL A 294 3.31 -22.51 -0.86
CA VAL A 294 1.84 -22.41 -0.87
C VAL A 294 1.36 -21.54 -2.01
N LYS A 295 0.36 -22.02 -2.75
CA LYS A 295 -0.29 -21.35 -3.88
C LYS A 295 -1.80 -21.50 -3.73
N ASN A 296 -2.41 -20.52 -3.06
CA ASN A 296 -3.84 -20.56 -2.80
C ASN A 296 -4.63 -20.04 -4.01
N LYS A 297 -5.71 -20.73 -4.38
CA LYS A 297 -6.57 -20.36 -5.53
C LYS A 297 -7.41 -19.10 -5.29
N THR A 298 -7.46 -18.64 -4.06
CA THR A 298 -8.20 -17.42 -3.68
C THR A 298 -7.32 -16.23 -3.41
N THR A 299 -5.98 -16.40 -3.42
CA THR A 299 -5.02 -15.38 -3.01
C THR A 299 -4.23 -14.85 -4.20
N GLY A 300 -4.26 -13.54 -4.38
CA GLY A 300 -3.57 -12.77 -5.40
C GLY A 300 -2.72 -11.65 -4.79
N LEU A 301 -2.49 -10.60 -5.57
CA LEU A 301 -1.65 -9.49 -5.15
C LEU A 301 -2.12 -8.15 -5.72
N ARG A 302 -1.83 -7.10 -4.98
CA ARG A 302 -1.87 -5.68 -5.40
C ARG A 302 -0.52 -5.07 -5.09
N LEU A 303 0.00 -4.19 -5.95
CA LEU A 303 1.28 -3.54 -5.74
C LEU A 303 1.11 -2.11 -5.24
N VAL A 304 2.09 -1.67 -4.46
CA VAL A 304 2.29 -0.26 -4.12
C VAL A 304 3.62 0.24 -4.65
N MET A 305 3.69 1.54 -4.96
CA MET A 305 4.96 2.19 -5.31
C MET A 305 5.33 3.17 -4.21
N VAL A 306 6.53 3.02 -3.72
CA VAL A 306 7.13 3.79 -2.63
C VAL A 306 8.53 4.27 -2.99
N SER A 307 9.12 5.15 -2.20
CA SER A 307 10.53 5.54 -2.33
C SER A 307 11.38 4.93 -1.21
N PRO A 308 12.71 4.86 -1.36
CA PRO A 308 13.60 4.63 -0.23
C PRO A 308 13.39 5.69 0.84
N THR A 309 13.54 5.33 2.11
CA THR A 309 13.41 6.28 3.23
C THR A 309 14.60 7.25 3.28
N LEU A 310 15.82 6.73 3.10
CA LEU A 310 17.07 7.51 3.10
C LEU A 310 17.48 7.80 1.65
N THR A 311 16.90 8.82 1.05
CA THR A 311 17.02 9.13 -0.39
C THR A 311 18.27 9.94 -0.74
N SER A 312 18.71 10.82 0.16
CA SER A 312 19.86 11.71 -0.07
C SER A 312 20.58 12.03 1.25
N ARG A 313 21.78 12.62 1.15
CA ARG A 313 22.51 13.12 2.33
C ARG A 313 21.75 14.26 3.03
N GLU A 314 21.14 15.11 2.24
CA GLU A 314 20.31 16.24 2.73
C GLU A 314 19.10 15.69 3.51
N ARG A 315 18.47 14.64 3.00
CA ARG A 315 17.37 13.94 3.69
C ARG A 315 17.83 13.36 5.02
N VAL A 316 18.97 12.67 5.04
CA VAL A 316 19.56 12.13 6.28
C VAL A 316 19.80 13.24 7.29
N GLY A 317 20.43 14.36 6.89
CA GLY A 317 20.64 15.51 7.76
C GLY A 317 19.34 16.12 8.30
N SER A 318 18.30 16.20 7.46
CA SER A 318 16.98 16.67 7.87
C SER A 318 16.30 15.71 8.89
N ILE A 319 16.42 14.40 8.66
CA ILE A 319 15.93 13.38 9.60
C ILE A 319 16.66 13.47 10.93
N GLU A 320 18.00 13.58 10.94
CA GLU A 320 18.80 13.75 12.15
C GLU A 320 18.40 15.00 12.95
N GLN A 321 18.16 16.12 12.27
CA GLN A 321 17.71 17.34 12.92
C GLN A 321 16.30 17.18 13.50
N SER A 322 15.38 16.53 12.78
CA SER A 322 14.04 16.24 13.26
C SER A 322 14.07 15.29 14.46
N TRP A 323 14.92 14.24 14.39
CA TRP A 323 15.13 13.31 15.50
C TRP A 323 15.62 14.01 16.77
N LYS A 324 16.59 14.94 16.65
CA LYS A 324 17.10 15.72 17.80
C LYS A 324 16.03 16.60 18.45
N LYS A 325 14.98 16.94 17.70
CA LYS A 325 13.85 17.72 18.22
C LYS A 325 12.73 16.86 18.83
N LEU A 326 12.70 15.54 18.55
CA LEU A 326 11.69 14.67 19.14
C LEU A 326 11.77 14.68 20.67
N GLY A 327 10.63 14.69 21.31
CA GLY A 327 10.53 14.72 22.78
C GLY A 327 10.95 16.03 23.45
N SER A 328 11.51 16.99 22.69
CA SER A 328 11.91 18.29 23.26
C SER A 328 10.75 19.31 23.32
N GLY A 329 9.59 19.00 22.72
CA GLY A 329 8.43 19.89 22.60
C GLY A 329 7.33 19.70 23.65
N ALA A 330 7.43 18.71 24.54
CA ALA A 330 6.27 18.23 25.30
C ALA A 330 5.89 19.05 26.53
N GLN A 331 6.82 19.74 27.20
CA GLN A 331 6.54 20.71 28.26
C GLN A 331 7.75 21.63 28.48
N GLU A 332 7.53 22.89 28.85
CA GLU A 332 8.63 23.85 29.10
C GLU A 332 9.63 23.41 30.19
N GLY A 333 9.24 22.49 31.09
CA GLY A 333 10.08 21.92 32.12
C GLY A 333 11.05 20.81 31.65
N ASP A 334 10.69 20.04 30.61
CA ASP A 334 11.49 18.89 30.14
C ASP A 334 12.52 19.25 29.07
N LYS A 335 12.36 20.40 28.41
CA LYS A 335 13.34 20.90 27.42
C LYS A 335 14.73 21.07 28.01
N GLY A 336 14.80 21.47 29.28
CA GLY A 336 16.05 21.60 30.03
C GLY A 336 16.79 20.28 30.20
N THR A 337 16.11 19.23 30.64
CA THR A 337 16.71 17.96 31.03
C THR A 337 17.32 17.21 29.84
N VAL A 338 16.63 17.13 28.71
CA VAL A 338 17.17 16.49 27.47
C VAL A 338 18.37 17.29 26.94
N GLN A 339 18.27 18.61 27.00
CA GLN A 339 19.33 19.49 26.51
C GLN A 339 20.55 19.51 27.45
N GLU A 340 20.33 19.42 28.75
CA GLU A 340 21.39 19.25 29.75
C GLU A 340 22.11 17.91 29.61
N LEU A 341 21.38 16.79 29.41
CA LEU A 341 21.98 15.48 29.17
C LEU A 341 22.84 15.47 27.90
N ASN A 342 22.39 16.12 26.84
CA ASN A 342 23.16 16.24 25.59
C ASN A 342 24.45 17.06 25.82
N THR A 343 24.35 18.19 26.53
CA THR A 343 25.49 19.06 26.86
C THR A 343 26.50 18.30 27.74
N LEU A 344 26.02 17.57 28.75
CA LEU A 344 26.85 16.73 29.59
C LEU A 344 27.55 15.63 28.78
N ALA A 345 26.80 14.92 27.89
CA ALA A 345 27.36 13.89 27.04
C ALA A 345 28.46 14.41 26.08
N GLN A 346 28.33 15.66 25.61
CA GLN A 346 29.35 16.28 24.77
C GLN A 346 30.62 16.68 25.52
N GLY A 347 30.50 17.02 26.81
CA GLY A 347 31.63 17.40 27.67
C GLY A 347 32.39 16.23 28.31
N VAL A 348 31.93 14.99 28.14
CA VAL A 348 32.55 13.80 28.76
C VAL A 348 33.55 13.17 27.80
N GLU A 349 34.80 13.01 28.26
CA GLU A 349 35.89 12.33 27.54
C GLU A 349 35.82 10.79 27.68
N ASP A 350 35.28 10.30 28.79
CA ASP A 350 35.10 8.86 29.02
C ASP A 350 34.04 8.29 28.08
N LYS A 351 34.45 7.37 27.20
CA LYS A 351 33.62 6.78 26.18
C LYS A 351 32.43 5.99 26.75
N ALA A 352 32.65 5.23 27.82
CA ALA A 352 31.59 4.41 28.40
C ALA A 352 30.53 5.27 29.11
N LEU A 353 30.95 6.35 29.78
CA LEU A 353 30.04 7.31 30.40
C LEU A 353 29.28 8.12 29.36
N LYS A 354 29.94 8.50 28.26
CA LYS A 354 29.30 9.18 27.11
C LYS A 354 28.21 8.33 26.46
N GLU A 355 28.49 7.06 26.19
CA GLU A 355 27.51 6.10 25.64
C GLU A 355 26.33 5.92 26.61
N LYS A 356 26.56 5.89 27.91
CA LYS A 356 25.50 5.77 28.91
C LYS A 356 24.63 7.03 28.99
N LEU A 357 25.19 8.22 28.89
CA LEU A 357 24.45 9.48 28.87
C LEU A 357 23.61 9.61 27.59
N GLN A 358 24.15 9.21 26.44
CA GLN A 358 23.42 9.16 25.19
C GLN A 358 22.25 8.14 25.22
N SER A 359 22.45 7.00 25.89
CA SER A 359 21.39 6.02 26.11
C SER A 359 20.25 6.59 26.97
N LEU A 360 20.59 7.30 28.05
CA LEU A 360 19.61 7.96 28.92
C LEU A 360 18.87 9.08 28.20
N GLU A 361 19.56 9.87 27.38
CA GLU A 361 18.91 10.89 26.52
C GLU A 361 17.90 10.25 25.58
N ASN A 362 18.27 9.17 24.91
CA ASN A 362 17.39 8.46 23.99
C ASN A 362 16.17 7.85 24.71
N GLN A 363 16.35 7.30 25.91
CA GLN A 363 15.24 6.77 26.72
C GLN A 363 14.28 7.87 27.16
N LEU A 364 14.80 9.04 27.56
CA LEU A 364 13.96 10.18 27.94
C LEU A 364 13.18 10.74 26.75
N ARG A 365 13.83 10.84 25.57
CA ARG A 365 13.16 11.24 24.33
C ARG A 365 12.04 10.26 23.95
N ALA A 366 12.30 8.96 24.02
CA ALA A 366 11.30 7.93 23.72
C ALA A 366 10.12 7.99 24.72
N SER A 367 10.38 8.23 26.00
CA SER A 367 9.33 8.41 27.02
C SER A 367 8.46 9.63 26.75
N ASN A 368 9.08 10.76 26.37
CA ASN A 368 8.38 11.99 26.04
C ASN A 368 7.56 11.82 24.76
N GLN A 369 8.11 11.18 23.72
CA GLN A 369 7.39 10.89 22.49
C GLN A 369 6.17 10.01 22.76
N HIS A 370 6.32 8.96 23.55
CA HIS A 370 5.20 8.08 23.91
C HIS A 370 4.10 8.81 24.70
N SER A 371 4.46 9.83 25.49
CA SER A 371 3.47 10.69 26.18
C SER A 371 2.73 11.60 25.20
N ILE A 372 3.42 12.13 24.19
CA ILE A 372 2.82 12.91 23.10
C ILE A 372 1.86 12.05 22.27
N ASP A 373 2.29 10.86 21.88
CA ASP A 373 1.50 9.92 21.08
C ASP A 373 0.21 9.52 21.81
N ARG A 374 0.30 9.27 23.13
CA ARG A 374 -0.90 9.03 23.96
C ARG A 374 -1.83 10.23 24.03
N ALA A 375 -1.29 11.44 24.11
CA ALA A 375 -2.11 12.66 24.11
C ALA A 375 -2.85 12.83 22.76
N TYR A 376 -2.18 12.60 21.62
CA TYR A 376 -2.82 12.64 20.31
C TYR A 376 -3.87 11.54 20.15
N ALA A 377 -3.60 10.32 20.58
CA ALA A 377 -4.58 9.23 20.57
C ALA A 377 -5.83 9.56 21.41
N THR A 378 -5.64 10.21 22.57
CA THR A 378 -6.74 10.66 23.43
C THR A 378 -7.54 11.79 22.78
N ILE A 379 -6.86 12.75 22.11
CA ILE A 379 -7.52 13.84 21.38
C ILE A 379 -8.33 13.27 20.21
N ALA A 380 -7.76 12.33 19.43
CA ALA A 380 -8.44 11.68 18.32
C ALA A 380 -9.68 10.90 18.81
N ALA A 381 -9.56 10.15 19.92
CA ALA A 381 -10.68 9.44 20.52
C ALA A 381 -11.79 10.40 21.01
N ASN A 382 -11.42 11.52 21.64
CA ASN A 382 -12.37 12.52 22.12
C ASN A 382 -13.05 13.28 20.97
N THR A 383 -12.31 13.55 19.87
CA THR A 383 -12.88 14.18 18.68
C THR A 383 -13.90 13.27 18.01
N THR A 384 -13.61 11.96 17.94
CA THR A 384 -14.53 10.95 17.41
C THR A 384 -15.78 10.84 18.30
N ALA A 385 -15.61 10.79 19.63
CA ALA A 385 -16.73 10.73 20.58
C ALA A 385 -17.61 12.00 20.50
N LYS A 386 -17.00 13.17 20.31
CA LYS A 386 -17.73 14.44 20.15
C LYS A 386 -18.50 14.46 18.83
N ALA A 387 -17.92 14.02 17.72
CA ALA A 387 -18.59 13.91 16.43
C ALA A 387 -19.79 12.96 16.50
N ILE A 388 -19.65 11.81 17.19
CA ILE A 388 -20.76 10.86 17.41
C ILE A 388 -21.88 11.49 18.25
N SER A 389 -21.54 12.28 19.29
CA SER A 389 -22.54 12.94 20.14
C SER A 389 -23.26 14.09 19.41
N GLU A 390 -22.60 14.79 18.51
CA GLU A 390 -23.15 15.87 17.69
C GLU A 390 -23.99 15.36 16.50
N THR A 391 -23.70 14.17 15.98
CA THR A 391 -24.46 13.53 14.89
C THR A 391 -25.62 12.67 15.37
N SER A 392 -25.83 12.50 16.68
CA SER A 392 -26.92 11.72 17.28
C SER A 392 -28.04 12.55 17.90
N PRO A 393 -28.68 13.51 17.19
CA PRO A 393 -29.93 14.16 17.68
C PRO A 393 -31.19 13.27 17.44
N TRP A 394 -31.04 12.08 16.82
CA TRP A 394 -32.18 11.28 16.36
C TRP A 394 -32.57 10.10 17.26
N LEU A 395 -31.77 9.78 18.27
CA LEU A 395 -32.07 8.66 19.18
C LEU A 395 -32.97 9.02 20.39
N ASP A 396 -33.19 10.31 20.66
CA ASP A 396 -33.96 10.75 21.82
C ASP A 396 -35.44 11.07 21.53
N ARG A 397 -35.96 10.76 20.32
CA ARG A 397 -37.38 11.05 19.96
C ARG A 397 -38.26 9.83 19.73
N LYS A 398 -37.96 8.68 20.30
CA LYS A 398 -38.83 7.49 20.24
C LYS A 398 -39.12 6.84 21.59
N SER A 399 -39.25 7.62 22.65
CA SER A 399 -39.80 7.13 23.92
C SER A 399 -40.77 8.11 24.55
N VAL A 400 -41.70 8.65 23.75
CA VAL A 400 -42.95 9.24 24.28
C VAL A 400 -44.04 9.04 23.20
N VAL A 401 -44.72 7.94 23.24
CA VAL A 401 -46.20 7.74 23.16
C VAL A 401 -46.46 6.29 23.54
#